data_e6c6411031f7a08634455a0b41c3520f
#
_entry.id   e6c6411031f7a08634455a0b41c3520f
#
_cell.length_a   1.000
_cell.length_b   1.000
_cell.length_c   1.000
_cell.angle_alpha   90.00
_cell.angle_beta   90.00
_cell.angle_gamma   90.00
#
_symmetry.space_group_name_H-M   'P 1'
#
loop_
_entity.id
_entity.type
_entity.pdbx_description
1 polymer ?
#
loop_
_entity_poly.entity_id
_entity_poly.type
_entity_poly.pdbx_seq_one_letter_code
_entity_poly.pdbx_strand_id
1 'polypeptide(L)'
;MDVSSMNEQLHEFIQKEINVSCNTYIQREMNEKIVTGLHNLNTTFEEMFEKLTRNTNNGFEMLSKSFEQEIKTLIREEIKHNVRGTEKDSHPAFLAIWTEDTVTLRRNDIIKFNHVVTNVGNGYSPMTGKFKAPKQGTYFFGGTVVSAPPNALHMMLMKSGTSIMIPYASVTQGDSYTFTAVLQLKAGDTVYIQKDNRVEKAYGRDRSTFSGFMI
;
A
#
# COMPACT_ATOMS: atom_id res chain seq x y z
N MET A 1 19.49 7.36 -30.50
CA MET A 1 18.91 6.77 -29.29
C MET A 1 18.38 7.93 -28.47
N ASP A 2 17.10 7.95 -28.22
CA ASP A 2 16.46 9.10 -27.57
C ASP A 2 16.82 9.10 -26.07
N VAL A 3 17.29 10.24 -25.57
CA VAL A 3 17.68 10.44 -24.16
C VAL A 3 16.53 10.13 -23.20
N SER A 4 15.30 10.34 -23.62
CA SER A 4 14.08 10.03 -22.87
C SER A 4 13.93 8.52 -22.65
N SER A 5 14.09 7.72 -23.69
CA SER A 5 14.03 6.24 -23.64
C SER A 5 15.16 5.66 -22.77
N MET A 6 16.33 6.27 -22.81
CA MET A 6 17.46 5.83 -21.98
C MET A 6 17.24 6.13 -20.49
N ASN A 7 16.64 7.28 -20.17
CA ASN A 7 16.28 7.64 -18.79
C ASN A 7 15.21 6.73 -18.23
N GLU A 8 14.22 6.35 -19.02
CA GLU A 8 13.15 5.44 -18.63
C GLU A 8 13.69 4.03 -18.32
N GLN A 9 14.54 3.50 -19.21
CA GLN A 9 15.22 2.21 -18.99
C GLN A 9 16.15 2.22 -17.77
N LEU A 10 16.86 3.33 -17.54
CA LEU A 10 17.71 3.49 -16.38
C LEU A 10 16.86 3.55 -15.08
N HIS A 11 15.75 4.24 -15.12
CA HIS A 11 14.84 4.33 -13.97
C HIS A 11 14.22 2.96 -13.63
N GLU A 12 13.74 2.21 -14.62
CA GLU A 12 13.24 0.85 -14.43
C GLU A 12 14.31 -0.10 -13.88
N PHE A 13 15.52 -0.02 -14.42
CA PHE A 13 16.65 -0.81 -13.94
C PHE A 13 16.98 -0.51 -12.47
N ILE A 14 17.10 0.78 -12.12
CA ILE A 14 17.38 1.22 -10.74
C ILE A 14 16.28 0.75 -9.78
N GLN A 15 14.99 0.90 -10.14
CA GLN A 15 13.88 0.45 -9.32
C GLN A 15 13.89 -1.06 -9.14
N LYS A 16 14.17 -1.81 -10.17
CA LYS A 16 14.29 -3.27 -10.11
C LYS A 16 15.43 -3.72 -9.18
N GLU A 17 16.60 -3.12 -9.32
CA GLU A 17 17.77 -3.45 -8.48
C GLU A 17 17.56 -3.07 -7.02
N ILE A 18 16.97 -1.91 -6.74
CA ILE A 18 16.61 -1.49 -5.38
C ILE A 18 15.60 -2.48 -4.77
N ASN A 19 14.54 -2.85 -5.49
CA ASN A 19 13.52 -3.78 -5.00
C ASN A 19 14.11 -5.18 -4.73
N VAL A 20 14.95 -5.69 -5.63
CA VAL A 20 15.62 -6.99 -5.44
C VAL A 20 16.56 -6.94 -4.24
N SER A 21 17.37 -5.90 -4.12
CA SER A 21 18.33 -5.74 -3.02
C SER A 21 17.62 -5.56 -1.67
N CYS A 22 16.59 -4.73 -1.60
CA CYS A 22 15.79 -4.54 -0.39
C CYS A 22 15.07 -5.82 0.03
N ASN A 23 14.42 -6.53 -0.91
CA ASN A 23 13.74 -7.78 -0.61
C ASN A 23 14.72 -8.87 -0.15
N THR A 24 15.87 -8.97 -0.80
CA THR A 24 16.92 -9.93 -0.40
C THR A 24 17.46 -9.62 0.98
N TYR A 25 17.71 -8.34 1.28
CA TYR A 25 18.17 -7.90 2.60
C TYR A 25 17.11 -8.17 3.69
N ILE A 26 15.86 -7.81 3.46
CA ILE A 26 14.75 -8.03 4.40
C ILE A 26 14.55 -9.53 4.65
N GLN A 27 14.55 -10.36 3.60
CA GLN A 27 14.40 -11.81 3.72
C GLN A 27 15.55 -12.45 4.49
N ARG A 28 16.79 -12.00 4.26
CA ARG A 28 17.96 -12.46 4.99
C ARG A 28 17.90 -12.08 6.47
N GLU A 29 17.62 -10.83 6.81
CA GLU A 29 17.47 -10.34 8.19
C GLU A 29 16.32 -11.06 8.92
N MET A 30 15.18 -11.25 8.26
CA MET A 30 14.06 -12.01 8.81
C MET A 30 14.45 -13.46 9.09
N ASN A 31 15.09 -14.12 8.13
CA ASN A 31 15.51 -15.52 8.29
C ASN A 31 16.55 -15.67 9.41
N GLU A 32 17.53 -14.77 9.50
CA GLU A 32 18.52 -14.79 10.58
C GLU A 32 17.87 -14.61 11.96
N LYS A 33 16.91 -13.69 12.10
CA LYS A 33 16.16 -13.48 13.36
C LYS A 33 15.28 -14.66 13.71
N ILE A 34 14.60 -15.26 12.72
CA ILE A 34 13.77 -16.46 12.92
C ILE A 34 14.66 -17.65 13.35
N VAL A 35 15.78 -17.87 12.67
CA VAL A 35 16.70 -18.98 12.98
C VAL A 35 17.31 -18.78 14.39
N THR A 36 17.71 -17.58 14.73
CA THR A 36 18.24 -17.26 16.06
C THR A 36 17.17 -17.45 17.15
N GLY A 37 15.95 -16.97 16.90
CA GLY A 37 14.82 -17.17 17.82
C GLY A 37 14.47 -18.64 18.02
N LEU A 38 14.45 -19.43 16.95
CA LEU A 38 14.20 -20.88 17.00
C LEU A 38 15.35 -21.62 17.74
N HIS A 39 16.59 -21.24 17.51
CA HIS A 39 17.73 -21.81 18.18
C HIS A 39 17.68 -21.56 19.71
N ASN A 40 17.44 -20.31 20.12
CA ASN A 40 17.29 -19.97 21.53
C ASN A 40 16.10 -20.71 22.17
N LEU A 41 15.00 -20.84 21.45
CA LEU A 41 13.82 -21.58 21.89
C LEU A 41 14.13 -23.07 22.11
N ASN A 42 14.85 -23.69 21.16
CA ASN A 42 15.24 -25.10 21.25
C ASN A 42 16.18 -25.35 22.44
N THR A 43 17.16 -24.44 22.65
CA THR A 43 18.08 -24.52 23.78
C THR A 43 17.32 -24.44 25.13
N THR A 44 16.40 -23.50 25.24
CA THR A 44 15.54 -23.36 26.42
C THR A 44 14.67 -24.61 26.64
N PHE A 45 14.17 -25.19 25.55
CA PHE A 45 13.37 -26.42 25.59
C PHE A 45 14.20 -27.61 26.07
N GLU A 46 15.41 -27.81 25.56
CA GLU A 46 16.31 -28.90 25.96
C GLU A 46 16.73 -28.77 27.45
N GLU A 47 17.07 -27.57 27.89
CA GLU A 47 17.37 -27.32 29.30
C GLU A 47 16.19 -27.63 30.23
N MET A 48 14.99 -27.27 29.80
CA MET A 48 13.76 -27.60 30.53
C MET A 48 13.44 -29.08 30.52
N PHE A 49 13.65 -29.75 29.40
CA PHE A 49 13.43 -31.18 29.23
C PHE A 49 14.39 -32.02 30.09
N GLU A 50 15.67 -31.64 30.17
CA GLU A 50 16.64 -32.26 31.07
C GLU A 50 16.27 -32.11 32.56
N LYS A 51 15.73 -30.97 32.93
CA LYS A 51 15.22 -30.73 34.30
C LYS A 51 14.01 -31.58 34.62
N LEU A 52 13.18 -31.88 33.62
CA LEU A 52 11.93 -32.66 33.74
C LEU A 52 12.13 -34.16 33.83
N THR A 53 13.15 -34.68 33.14
CA THR A 53 13.47 -36.11 33.18
C THR A 53 13.87 -36.51 34.62
N ARG A 54 14.17 -35.55 35.46
CA ARG A 54 14.50 -35.81 36.87
C ARG A 54 13.30 -35.82 37.84
N ASN A 55 12.10 -35.35 37.42
CA ASN A 55 10.90 -35.28 38.27
C ASN A 55 9.62 -35.70 37.53
N THR A 56 9.24 -36.98 37.69
CA THR A 56 7.95 -37.67 37.59
C THR A 56 6.83 -37.15 36.62
N ASN A 57 6.17 -38.13 35.96
CA ASN A 57 5.18 -38.05 34.86
C ASN A 57 3.98 -37.09 35.03
N ASN A 58 3.63 -36.61 36.20
CA ASN A 58 2.47 -35.75 36.41
C ASN A 58 2.74 -34.23 36.23
N GLY A 59 4.01 -33.84 36.22
CA GLY A 59 4.43 -32.45 35.96
C GLY A 59 4.47 -32.12 34.47
N PHE A 60 4.58 -33.13 33.62
CA PHE A 60 4.82 -32.96 32.18
C PHE A 60 3.65 -32.32 31.42
N GLU A 61 2.41 -32.75 31.70
CA GLU A 61 1.24 -32.17 31.02
C GLU A 61 0.96 -30.71 31.41
N MET A 62 1.15 -30.37 32.69
CA MET A 62 0.96 -28.99 33.16
C MET A 62 2.04 -28.08 32.59
N LEU A 63 3.28 -28.56 32.50
CA LEU A 63 4.39 -27.76 32.01
C LEU A 63 4.35 -27.61 30.49
N SER A 64 3.97 -28.64 29.75
CA SER A 64 3.75 -28.58 28.30
C SER A 64 2.69 -27.54 27.93
N LYS A 65 1.58 -27.49 28.66
CA LYS A 65 0.54 -26.47 28.47
C LYS A 65 1.03 -25.06 28.83
N SER A 66 1.78 -24.93 29.90
CA SER A 66 2.37 -23.63 30.32
C SER A 66 3.36 -23.12 29.27
N PHE A 67 4.22 -24.01 28.78
CA PHE A 67 5.22 -23.70 27.76
C PHE A 67 4.58 -23.35 26.41
N GLU A 68 3.54 -24.07 26.01
CA GLU A 68 2.80 -23.77 24.80
C GLU A 68 2.13 -22.38 24.85
N GLN A 69 1.65 -21.98 26.03
CA GLN A 69 1.10 -20.64 26.26
C GLN A 69 2.19 -19.56 26.24
N GLU A 70 3.36 -19.83 26.83
CA GLU A 70 4.48 -18.90 26.85
C GLU A 70 5.06 -18.69 25.45
N ILE A 71 5.23 -19.75 24.65
CA ILE A 71 5.59 -19.66 23.24
C ILE A 71 4.59 -18.84 22.45
N LYS A 72 3.29 -19.11 22.61
CA LYS A 72 2.23 -18.36 21.95
C LYS A 72 2.28 -16.87 22.31
N THR A 73 2.64 -16.57 23.55
CA THR A 73 2.76 -15.17 24.01
C THR A 73 4.00 -14.51 23.42
N LEU A 74 5.17 -15.17 23.45
CA LEU A 74 6.41 -14.66 22.88
C LEU A 74 6.28 -14.44 21.35
N ILE A 75 5.69 -15.38 20.64
CA ILE A 75 5.41 -15.23 19.20
C ILE A 75 4.49 -14.05 18.95
N ARG A 76 3.44 -13.86 19.75
CA ARG A 76 2.53 -12.71 19.62
C ARG A 76 3.22 -11.38 19.89
N GLU A 77 4.07 -11.30 20.88
CA GLU A 77 4.84 -10.08 21.22
C GLU A 77 5.88 -9.79 20.12
N GLU A 78 6.58 -10.80 19.60
CA GLU A 78 7.54 -10.64 18.52
C GLU A 78 6.87 -10.22 17.20
N ILE A 79 5.73 -10.85 16.86
CA ILE A 79 4.92 -10.43 15.71
C ILE A 79 4.44 -8.98 15.90
N LYS A 80 3.93 -8.61 17.08
CA LYS A 80 3.52 -7.23 17.37
C LYS A 80 4.68 -6.24 17.24
N HIS A 81 5.87 -6.62 17.72
CA HIS A 81 7.05 -5.77 17.66
C HIS A 81 7.52 -5.58 16.22
N ASN A 82 7.56 -6.64 15.44
CA ASN A 82 7.98 -6.61 14.03
C ASN A 82 6.95 -5.91 13.14
N VAL A 83 5.65 -6.15 13.34
CA VAL A 83 4.58 -5.44 12.61
C VAL A 83 4.55 -3.96 12.98
N ARG A 84 4.72 -3.59 14.25
CA ARG A 84 4.80 -2.19 14.67
C ARG A 84 6.06 -1.49 14.17
N GLY A 85 7.19 -2.17 14.10
CA GLY A 85 8.44 -1.61 13.56
C GLY A 85 8.33 -1.28 12.07
N THR A 86 7.79 -2.19 11.28
CA THR A 86 7.60 -1.99 9.82
C THR A 86 6.50 -0.98 9.49
N GLU A 87 5.43 -0.89 10.29
CA GLU A 87 4.39 0.13 10.09
C GLU A 87 4.83 1.54 10.54
N LYS A 88 5.66 1.63 11.57
CA LYS A 88 6.07 2.94 12.13
C LYS A 88 7.01 3.70 11.19
N ASP A 89 7.87 3.00 10.48
CA ASP A 89 8.88 3.59 9.60
C ASP A 89 8.49 3.57 8.11
N SER A 90 7.47 2.83 7.73
CA SER A 90 7.00 2.83 6.33
C SER A 90 6.35 4.17 5.98
N HIS A 91 6.76 4.77 4.87
CA HIS A 91 6.10 5.91 4.27
C HIS A 91 4.95 5.40 3.40
N PRO A 92 3.68 5.68 3.75
CA PRO A 92 2.56 5.24 2.96
C PRO A 92 2.67 5.72 1.51
N ALA A 93 2.47 4.79 0.57
CA ALA A 93 2.55 5.08 -0.86
C ALA A 93 1.61 4.17 -1.64
N PHE A 94 1.02 4.66 -2.72
CA PHE A 94 0.22 3.84 -3.62
C PHE A 94 0.34 4.28 -5.07
N LEU A 95 0.16 3.32 -5.96
CA LEU A 95 -0.09 3.52 -7.37
C LEU A 95 -1.22 2.58 -7.79
N ALA A 96 -2.26 3.14 -8.36
CA ALA A 96 -3.40 2.39 -8.90
C ALA A 96 -3.71 2.84 -10.32
N ILE A 97 -4.07 1.88 -11.17
CA ILE A 97 -4.34 2.04 -12.59
C ILE A 97 -5.79 1.65 -12.85
N TRP A 98 -6.43 2.33 -13.79
CA TRP A 98 -7.78 2.00 -14.22
C TRP A 98 -7.75 1.14 -15.47
N THR A 99 -8.06 -0.15 -15.33
CA THR A 99 -7.95 -1.14 -16.42
C THR A 99 -9.23 -1.33 -17.22
N GLU A 100 -10.39 -0.89 -16.70
CA GLU A 100 -11.64 -0.99 -17.40
C GLU A 100 -11.59 -0.22 -18.75
N ASP A 101 -12.41 -0.62 -19.70
CA ASP A 101 -12.51 0.06 -21.01
C ASP A 101 -13.10 1.47 -20.84
N THR A 102 -13.92 1.89 -21.74
CA THR A 102 -14.63 3.16 -21.66
C THR A 102 -15.77 3.06 -20.63
N VAL A 103 -15.72 3.90 -19.61
CA VAL A 103 -16.73 3.93 -18.54
C VAL A 103 -17.55 5.21 -18.61
N THR A 104 -18.86 5.07 -18.46
CA THR A 104 -19.77 6.21 -18.28
C THR A 104 -19.80 6.58 -16.82
N LEU A 105 -19.32 7.77 -16.49
CA LEU A 105 -19.29 8.34 -15.15
C LEU A 105 -20.51 9.25 -14.96
N ARG A 106 -21.22 9.04 -13.87
CA ARG A 106 -22.38 9.84 -13.45
C ARG A 106 -21.96 10.85 -12.40
N ARG A 107 -22.87 11.76 -12.09
CA ARG A 107 -22.69 12.73 -11.01
C ARG A 107 -22.27 12.05 -9.70
N ASN A 108 -21.23 12.57 -9.09
CA ASN A 108 -20.66 12.11 -7.81
C ASN A 108 -20.06 10.69 -7.85
N ASP A 109 -19.93 10.04 -9.00
CA ASP A 109 -19.23 8.77 -9.07
C ASP A 109 -17.77 8.95 -8.64
N ILE A 110 -17.29 8.07 -7.81
CA ILE A 110 -15.89 8.01 -7.42
C ILE A 110 -15.17 7.11 -8.41
N ILE A 111 -14.07 7.61 -8.99
CA ILE A 111 -13.26 6.83 -9.91
C ILE A 111 -12.51 5.75 -9.13
N LYS A 112 -12.73 4.49 -9.50
CA LYS A 112 -12.11 3.33 -8.89
C LYS A 112 -10.98 2.85 -9.79
N PHE A 113 -9.75 3.18 -9.43
CA PHE A 113 -8.57 2.62 -10.09
C PHE A 113 -8.39 1.20 -9.54
N ASN A 114 -8.85 0.22 -10.30
CA ASN A 114 -9.13 -1.14 -9.86
C ASN A 114 -7.90 -2.05 -9.84
N HIS A 115 -6.82 -1.69 -10.55
CA HIS A 115 -5.56 -2.42 -10.54
C HIS A 115 -4.53 -1.70 -9.66
N VAL A 116 -4.20 -2.30 -8.51
CA VAL A 116 -3.26 -1.72 -7.53
C VAL A 116 -1.87 -2.30 -7.78
N VAL A 117 -0.95 -1.45 -8.19
CA VAL A 117 0.46 -1.80 -8.42
C VAL A 117 1.27 -1.73 -7.13
N THR A 118 1.02 -0.68 -6.34
CA THR A 118 1.72 -0.44 -5.06
C THR A 118 0.70 0.01 -4.03
N ASN A 119 0.81 -0.47 -2.78
CA ASN A 119 -0.04 -0.02 -1.68
C ASN A 119 0.65 -0.21 -0.31
N VAL A 120 1.73 0.50 -0.10
CA VAL A 120 2.48 0.51 1.17
C VAL A 120 1.64 1.20 2.25
N GLY A 121 1.46 0.55 3.38
CA GLY A 121 0.62 1.02 4.47
C GLY A 121 -0.89 0.85 4.22
N ASN A 122 -1.29 0.12 3.17
CA ASN A 122 -2.69 -0.24 2.85
C ASN A 122 -3.66 0.96 2.82
N GLY A 123 -3.16 2.13 2.41
CA GLY A 123 -3.96 3.37 2.41
C GLY A 123 -5.00 3.42 1.29
N TYR A 124 -4.76 2.80 0.14
CA TYR A 124 -5.67 2.85 -1.00
C TYR A 124 -6.60 1.63 -1.05
N SER A 125 -7.86 1.87 -1.37
CA SER A 125 -8.88 0.82 -1.56
C SER A 125 -9.44 0.84 -2.98
N PRO A 126 -9.19 -0.18 -3.82
CA PRO A 126 -9.76 -0.27 -5.17
C PRO A 126 -11.29 -0.45 -5.16
N MET A 127 -11.85 -0.98 -4.09
CA MET A 127 -13.30 -1.14 -3.93
C MET A 127 -14.02 0.21 -3.80
N THR A 128 -13.41 1.17 -3.12
CA THR A 128 -14.00 2.49 -2.87
C THR A 128 -13.43 3.60 -3.76
N GLY A 129 -12.26 3.40 -4.39
CA GLY A 129 -11.52 4.41 -5.13
C GLY A 129 -10.86 5.46 -4.25
N LYS A 130 -10.79 5.24 -2.93
CA LYS A 130 -10.30 6.21 -1.95
C LYS A 130 -8.96 5.80 -1.37
N PHE A 131 -8.08 6.78 -1.24
CA PHE A 131 -6.95 6.71 -0.33
C PHE A 131 -7.39 7.22 1.04
N LYS A 132 -7.11 6.47 2.09
CA LYS A 132 -7.29 6.88 3.49
C LYS A 132 -5.93 6.99 4.14
N ALA A 133 -5.56 8.17 4.62
CA ALA A 133 -4.26 8.41 5.23
C ALA A 133 -4.02 7.53 6.45
N PRO A 134 -3.03 6.62 6.43
CA PRO A 134 -2.70 5.78 7.59
C PRO A 134 -2.07 6.57 8.74
N LYS A 135 -1.36 7.64 8.41
CA LYS A 135 -0.66 8.51 9.36
C LYS A 135 -0.95 9.98 9.08
N GLN A 136 -0.79 10.82 10.09
CA GLN A 136 -0.75 12.27 9.89
C GLN A 136 0.56 12.66 9.21
N GLY A 137 0.49 13.56 8.21
CA GLY A 137 1.69 14.07 7.54
C GLY A 137 1.36 14.83 6.27
N THR A 138 2.42 15.18 5.54
CA THR A 138 2.35 15.78 4.22
C THR A 138 2.41 14.70 3.16
N TYR A 139 1.50 14.76 2.20
CA TYR A 139 1.37 13.77 1.13
C TYR A 139 1.41 14.44 -0.23
N PHE A 140 2.12 13.83 -1.14
CA PHE A 140 2.02 14.15 -2.57
C PHE A 140 0.98 13.23 -3.22
N PHE A 141 0.17 13.80 -4.10
CA PHE A 141 -0.76 13.06 -4.97
C PHE A 141 -0.55 13.47 -6.41
N GLY A 142 -0.62 12.52 -7.30
CA GLY A 142 -0.62 12.73 -8.74
C GLY A 142 -1.60 11.79 -9.42
N GLY A 143 -2.16 12.23 -10.52
CA GLY A 143 -3.04 11.37 -11.30
C GLY A 143 -3.27 11.91 -12.69
N THR A 144 -3.60 10.99 -13.59
CA THR A 144 -3.99 11.29 -14.96
C THR A 144 -5.31 10.58 -15.25
N VAL A 145 -6.25 11.29 -15.84
CA VAL A 145 -7.48 10.68 -16.33
C VAL A 145 -7.73 11.15 -17.76
N VAL A 146 -8.03 10.20 -18.64
CA VAL A 146 -8.20 10.44 -20.08
C VAL A 146 -9.68 10.52 -20.44
N SER A 147 -10.06 11.59 -21.14
CA SER A 147 -11.43 11.78 -21.63
C SER A 147 -11.76 10.83 -22.78
N ALA A 148 -12.99 10.37 -22.81
CA ALA A 148 -13.54 9.61 -23.94
C ALA A 148 -14.57 10.47 -24.71
N PRO A 149 -14.38 10.69 -26.02
CA PRO A 149 -15.31 11.49 -26.82
C PRO A 149 -16.75 10.99 -26.70
N PRO A 150 -17.74 11.87 -26.99
CA PRO A 150 -17.61 13.23 -27.52
C PRO A 150 -17.53 14.33 -26.43
N ASN A 151 -17.49 13.97 -25.14
CA ASN A 151 -17.65 14.93 -24.06
C ASN A 151 -16.31 15.29 -23.39
N ALA A 152 -16.23 16.52 -22.92
CA ALA A 152 -15.20 16.92 -21.96
C ALA A 152 -15.35 16.13 -20.65
N LEU A 153 -14.28 15.99 -19.89
CA LEU A 153 -14.28 15.30 -18.60
C LEU A 153 -14.01 16.28 -17.47
N HIS A 154 -14.98 16.45 -16.60
CA HIS A 154 -14.88 17.30 -15.42
C HIS A 154 -14.81 16.43 -14.17
N MET A 155 -13.81 16.65 -13.35
CA MET A 155 -13.58 15.88 -12.14
C MET A 155 -13.23 16.79 -10.97
N MET A 156 -13.20 16.21 -9.79
CA MET A 156 -12.81 16.91 -8.57
C MET A 156 -11.81 16.03 -7.80
N LEU A 157 -10.69 16.61 -7.42
CA LEU A 157 -9.87 16.03 -6.37
C LEU A 157 -10.50 16.39 -5.03
N MET A 158 -10.89 15.38 -4.29
CA MET A 158 -11.60 15.52 -3.03
C MET A 158 -10.69 15.19 -1.84
N LYS A 159 -10.79 16.00 -0.79
CA LYS A 159 -10.23 15.69 0.53
C LYS A 159 -11.36 15.66 1.54
N SER A 160 -11.61 14.50 2.15
CA SER A 160 -12.60 14.31 3.22
C SER A 160 -13.97 14.96 2.93
N GLY A 161 -14.43 14.84 1.67
CA GLY A 161 -15.71 15.39 1.20
C GLY A 161 -15.65 16.83 0.67
N THR A 162 -14.51 17.51 0.79
CA THR A 162 -14.31 18.87 0.26
C THR A 162 -13.55 18.83 -1.06
N SER A 163 -14.02 19.54 -2.08
CA SER A 163 -13.30 19.71 -3.35
C SER A 163 -12.08 20.60 -3.16
N ILE A 164 -10.90 20.10 -3.56
CA ILE A 164 -9.62 20.81 -3.47
C ILE A 164 -9.29 21.48 -4.80
N MET A 165 -9.55 20.79 -5.91
CA MET A 165 -9.35 21.31 -7.26
C MET A 165 -10.33 20.64 -8.22
N ILE A 166 -10.61 21.33 -9.32
CA ILE A 166 -11.53 20.86 -10.36
C ILE A 166 -10.75 20.70 -11.67
N PRO A 167 -10.20 19.55 -11.92
CA PRO A 167 -9.51 19.24 -13.16
C PRO A 167 -10.48 19.14 -14.35
N TYR A 168 -9.98 19.52 -15.51
CA TYR A 168 -10.74 19.55 -16.75
C TYR A 168 -9.92 18.98 -17.91
N ALA A 169 -10.48 18.00 -18.61
CA ALA A 169 -9.98 17.55 -19.91
C ALA A 169 -10.97 17.96 -21.00
N SER A 170 -10.47 18.44 -22.13
CA SER A 170 -11.29 18.98 -23.22
C SER A 170 -12.03 17.90 -23.99
N VAL A 171 -12.82 18.29 -24.97
CA VAL A 171 -13.57 17.41 -25.87
C VAL A 171 -12.69 16.73 -26.94
N THR A 172 -11.43 17.11 -27.04
CA THR A 172 -10.49 16.55 -28.02
C THR A 172 -10.23 15.08 -27.72
N GLN A 173 -10.25 14.25 -28.75
CA GLN A 173 -10.04 12.81 -28.58
C GLN A 173 -8.69 12.50 -27.93
N GLY A 174 -8.74 11.77 -26.81
CA GLY A 174 -7.55 11.37 -26.08
C GLY A 174 -6.93 12.48 -25.26
N ASP A 175 -7.63 13.61 -25.05
CA ASP A 175 -7.16 14.64 -24.14
C ASP A 175 -7.12 14.08 -22.71
N SER A 176 -6.06 14.42 -21.99
CA SER A 176 -5.84 13.92 -20.65
C SER A 176 -5.72 15.07 -19.67
N TYR A 177 -6.30 14.89 -18.51
CA TYR A 177 -6.05 15.76 -17.38
C TYR A 177 -5.03 15.10 -16.45
N THR A 178 -3.93 15.79 -16.26
CA THR A 178 -2.91 15.42 -15.26
C THR A 178 -2.90 16.46 -14.16
N PHE A 179 -2.88 16.01 -12.91
CA PHE A 179 -2.79 16.89 -11.76
C PHE A 179 -1.73 16.42 -10.78
N THR A 180 -1.23 17.37 -10.01
CA THR A 180 -0.42 17.11 -8.81
C THR A 180 -0.94 17.95 -7.66
N ALA A 181 -0.86 17.43 -6.44
CA ALA A 181 -1.26 18.14 -5.23
C ALA A 181 -0.39 17.74 -4.05
N VAL A 182 -0.05 18.71 -3.21
CA VAL A 182 0.57 18.48 -1.91
C VAL A 182 -0.44 18.81 -0.83
N LEU A 183 -0.79 17.85 0.00
CA LEU A 183 -1.85 17.97 1.00
C LEU A 183 -1.35 17.57 2.38
N GLN A 184 -1.70 18.37 3.37
CA GLN A 184 -1.53 17.99 4.76
C GLN A 184 -2.74 17.18 5.22
N LEU A 185 -2.53 15.94 5.67
CA LEU A 185 -3.58 15.02 6.09
C LEU A 185 -3.42 14.65 7.55
N LYS A 186 -4.55 14.49 8.23
CA LYS A 186 -4.64 13.77 9.51
C LYS A 186 -4.81 12.28 9.24
N ALA A 187 -4.42 11.43 10.17
CA ALA A 187 -4.75 10.00 10.06
C ALA A 187 -6.28 9.83 9.90
N GLY A 188 -6.67 9.03 8.91
CA GLY A 188 -8.08 8.81 8.56
C GLY A 188 -8.67 9.77 7.52
N ASP A 189 -8.01 10.89 7.18
CA ASP A 189 -8.44 11.74 6.07
C ASP A 189 -8.45 10.93 4.76
N THR A 190 -9.43 11.23 3.89
CA THR A 190 -9.58 10.53 2.61
C THR A 190 -9.28 11.45 1.44
N VAL A 191 -8.60 10.91 0.41
CA VAL A 191 -8.34 11.60 -0.86
C VAL A 191 -8.81 10.70 -2.00
N TYR A 192 -9.55 11.26 -2.94
CA TYR A 192 -10.12 10.51 -4.07
C TYR A 192 -10.50 11.44 -5.21
N ILE A 193 -10.68 10.87 -6.40
CA ILE A 193 -11.13 11.57 -7.58
C ILE A 193 -12.62 11.29 -7.77
N GLN A 194 -13.41 12.34 -7.88
CA GLN A 194 -14.86 12.27 -8.00
C GLN A 194 -15.33 13.02 -9.27
N LYS A 195 -16.31 12.46 -9.93
CA LYS A 195 -17.01 13.10 -11.05
C LYS A 195 -17.87 14.26 -10.55
N ASP A 196 -17.86 15.35 -11.30
CA ASP A 196 -18.74 16.49 -11.04
C ASP A 196 -20.21 16.26 -11.49
N ASN A 197 -20.90 17.31 -11.84
CA ASN A 197 -22.36 17.31 -12.08
C ASN A 197 -22.83 16.72 -13.42
N ARG A 198 -21.94 16.33 -14.33
CA ARG A 198 -22.29 15.92 -15.70
C ARG A 198 -22.09 14.42 -15.89
N VAL A 199 -22.86 13.85 -16.84
CA VAL A 199 -22.64 12.47 -17.30
C VAL A 199 -21.64 12.52 -18.45
N GLU A 200 -20.48 11.90 -18.26
CA GLU A 200 -19.37 11.94 -19.21
C GLU A 200 -18.71 10.57 -19.29
N LYS A 201 -17.85 10.39 -20.28
CA LYS A 201 -17.12 9.14 -20.48
C LYS A 201 -15.61 9.35 -20.27
N ALA A 202 -14.97 8.36 -19.71
CA ALA A 202 -13.54 8.33 -19.54
C ALA A 202 -12.95 6.98 -19.99
N TYR A 203 -11.69 7.01 -20.43
CA TYR A 203 -10.92 5.82 -20.76
C TYR A 203 -10.14 5.32 -19.54
N GLY A 204 -10.36 4.05 -19.21
CA GLY A 204 -9.41 3.29 -18.41
C GLY A 204 -8.25 2.78 -19.28
N ARG A 205 -8.27 1.52 -19.69
CA ARG A 205 -7.30 0.86 -20.59
C ARG A 205 -5.86 1.19 -20.24
N ASP A 206 -5.52 1.17 -18.93
CA ASP A 206 -4.19 1.47 -18.39
C ASP A 206 -3.66 2.89 -18.70
N ARG A 207 -4.54 3.80 -19.14
CA ARG A 207 -4.18 5.19 -19.47
C ARG A 207 -4.46 6.17 -18.34
N SER A 208 -5.32 5.76 -17.40
CA SER A 208 -5.70 6.59 -16.26
C SER A 208 -5.12 6.01 -14.99
N THR A 209 -4.47 6.87 -14.21
CA THR A 209 -3.74 6.48 -13.01
C THR A 209 -4.03 7.41 -11.84
N PHE A 210 -3.88 6.89 -10.62
CA PHE A 210 -3.91 7.67 -9.40
C PHE A 210 -2.83 7.15 -8.46
N SER A 211 -2.02 8.05 -7.95
CA SER A 211 -0.90 7.73 -7.07
C SER A 211 -0.75 8.75 -5.96
N GLY A 212 -0.07 8.36 -4.90
CA GLY A 212 0.30 9.26 -3.83
C GLY A 212 1.28 8.61 -2.87
N PHE A 213 2.04 9.43 -2.18
CA PHE A 213 2.98 8.99 -1.15
C PHE A 213 3.17 10.05 -0.07
N MET A 214 3.56 9.62 1.10
CA MET A 214 3.94 10.49 2.20
C MET A 214 5.36 11.04 1.96
N ILE A 215 5.54 12.35 2.13
CA ILE A 215 6.83 13.05 2.06
C ILE A 215 7.53 12.98 3.41
#